data_5a5d8529a7f1bf4812cf0aa10bbca635
#
_entry.id   5a5d8529a7f1bf4812cf0aa10bbca635
#
_cell.length_a   1.000
_cell.length_b   1.000
_cell.length_c   1.000
_cell.angle_alpha   90.00
_cell.angle_beta   90.00
_cell.angle_gamma   90.00
#
_symmetry.space_group_name_H-M   'P 1'
#
loop_
_entity.id
_entity.type
_entity.pdbx_description
1 polymer ?
#
loop_
_entity_poly.entity_id
_entity_poly.type
_entity_poly.pdbx_seq_one_letter_code
_entity_poly.pdbx_strand_id
1 'polypeptide(L)'
;MTELRADARRNLELVLDAAEQAFGAAGPDASIDEIARLAGVGHGTVFRRFPTKDDLMYAVIERHVAQMCAIADEVLDSDDPGEVFFDFVWRIAELNMSTPGLHGCVVHCGGKPGAAELEKRADRIVSRAQRAGAVRRDVKAEDVRLLVRGALTNAPAGQWRRHLAVVLDGLRT
;
A
#
# COMPACT_ATOMS: atom_id res chain seq x y z
N MET A 1 32.08 -6.81 13.06
CA MET A 1 30.84 -7.58 12.71
C MET A 1 29.58 -6.70 12.65
N THR A 2 29.50 -5.60 13.37
CA THR A 2 28.34 -4.69 13.40
C THR A 2 28.20 -3.86 12.11
N GLU A 3 29.30 -3.41 11.54
CA GLU A 3 29.37 -2.55 10.34
C GLU A 3 28.91 -3.28 9.08
N LEU A 4 29.38 -4.50 8.84
CA LEU A 4 28.93 -5.35 7.72
C LEU A 4 27.44 -5.65 7.74
N ARG A 5 26.84 -5.76 8.95
CA ARG A 5 25.37 -5.94 9.07
C ARG A 5 24.61 -4.64 8.81
N ALA A 6 25.17 -3.50 9.15
CA ALA A 6 24.60 -2.18 8.87
C ALA A 6 24.62 -1.90 7.37
N ASP A 7 25.73 -2.19 6.68
CA ASP A 7 25.84 -2.03 5.24
C ASP A 7 24.91 -2.95 4.47
N ALA A 8 24.79 -4.22 4.90
CA ALA A 8 23.85 -5.17 4.29
C ALA A 8 22.39 -4.72 4.45
N ARG A 9 22.02 -4.14 5.60
CA ARG A 9 20.68 -3.60 5.81
C ARG A 9 20.45 -2.35 4.96
N ARG A 10 21.42 -1.42 4.90
CA ARG A 10 21.34 -0.24 4.04
C ARG A 10 21.16 -0.63 2.57
N ASN A 11 21.95 -1.59 2.08
CA ASN A 11 21.81 -2.08 0.71
C ASN A 11 20.45 -2.72 0.44
N LEU A 12 19.88 -3.42 1.43
CA LEU A 12 18.53 -3.98 1.32
C LEU A 12 17.49 -2.87 1.14
N GLU A 13 17.53 -1.82 1.96
CA GLU A 13 16.61 -0.69 1.84
C GLU A 13 16.76 -0.01 0.47
N LEU A 14 17.99 0.25 0.00
CA LEU A 14 18.23 0.82 -1.32
C LEU A 14 17.62 -0.05 -2.45
N VAL A 15 17.74 -1.36 -2.35
CA VAL A 15 17.14 -2.29 -3.33
C VAL A 15 15.62 -2.24 -3.28
N LEU A 16 15.03 -2.23 -2.09
CA LEU A 16 13.57 -2.16 -1.94
C LEU A 16 13.01 -0.80 -2.41
N ASP A 17 13.71 0.31 -2.15
CA ASP A 17 13.31 1.64 -2.64
C ASP A 17 13.35 1.72 -4.17
N ALA A 18 14.44 1.23 -4.77
CA ALA A 18 14.59 1.17 -6.21
C ALA A 18 13.54 0.24 -6.87
N ALA A 19 13.26 -0.90 -6.22
CA ALA A 19 12.26 -1.84 -6.68
C ALA A 19 10.84 -1.28 -6.59
N GLU A 20 10.51 -0.57 -5.52
CA GLU A 20 9.22 0.11 -5.37
C GLU A 20 9.02 1.16 -6.46
N GLN A 21 10.06 1.95 -6.75
CA GLN A 21 10.03 2.93 -7.84
C GLN A 21 9.82 2.25 -9.20
N ALA A 22 10.59 1.21 -9.52
CA ALA A 22 10.54 0.52 -10.80
C ALA A 22 9.22 -0.23 -11.01
N PHE A 23 8.77 -1.00 -9.99
CA PHE A 23 7.47 -1.68 -10.03
C PHE A 23 6.30 -0.70 -9.98
N GLY A 24 6.45 0.43 -9.29
CA GLY A 24 5.45 1.49 -9.28
C GLY A 24 5.22 2.11 -10.66
N ALA A 25 6.27 2.22 -11.47
CA ALA A 25 6.21 2.77 -12.82
C ALA A 25 5.79 1.74 -13.87
N ALA A 26 6.39 0.54 -13.87
CA ALA A 26 6.27 -0.45 -14.94
C ALA A 26 5.50 -1.73 -14.53
N GLY A 27 5.04 -1.82 -13.28
CA GLY A 27 4.38 -3.03 -12.79
C GLY A 27 5.31 -4.25 -12.80
N PRO A 28 4.76 -5.46 -13.05
CA PRO A 28 5.54 -6.68 -13.06
C PRO A 28 6.57 -6.75 -14.20
N ASP A 29 6.52 -5.84 -15.17
CA ASP A 29 7.47 -5.82 -16.30
C ASP A 29 8.79 -5.10 -15.98
N ALA A 30 8.91 -4.43 -14.82
CA ALA A 30 10.14 -3.78 -14.39
C ALA A 30 11.35 -4.72 -14.43
N SER A 31 12.51 -4.22 -14.88
CA SER A 31 13.75 -4.99 -15.05
C SER A 31 14.55 -5.04 -13.74
N ILE A 32 15.05 -6.23 -13.39
CA ILE A 32 15.98 -6.39 -12.25
C ILE A 32 17.29 -5.62 -12.48
N ASP A 33 17.77 -5.54 -13.72
CA ASP A 33 18.98 -4.78 -14.06
C ASP A 33 18.77 -3.28 -13.81
N GLU A 34 17.61 -2.75 -14.13
CA GLU A 34 17.26 -1.37 -13.83
C GLU A 34 17.16 -1.12 -12.34
N ILE A 35 16.53 -2.04 -11.60
CA ILE A 35 16.43 -1.96 -10.14
C ILE A 35 17.83 -1.95 -9.50
N ALA A 36 18.73 -2.84 -9.92
CA ALA A 36 20.10 -2.88 -9.44
C ALA A 36 20.86 -1.57 -9.73
N ARG A 37 20.69 -1.02 -10.93
CA ARG A 37 21.26 0.28 -11.34
C ARG A 37 20.72 1.42 -10.50
N LEU A 38 19.43 1.50 -10.27
CA LEU A 38 18.79 2.53 -9.44
C LEU A 38 19.24 2.44 -7.98
N ALA A 39 19.38 1.22 -7.45
CA ALA A 39 19.85 0.97 -6.09
C ALA A 39 21.37 1.23 -5.92
N GLY A 40 22.11 1.40 -7.00
CA GLY A 40 23.57 1.53 -6.96
C GLY A 40 24.31 0.26 -6.50
N VAL A 41 23.71 -0.92 -6.70
CA VAL A 41 24.28 -2.21 -6.32
C VAL A 41 24.50 -3.10 -7.54
N GLY A 42 25.37 -4.10 -7.40
CA GLY A 42 25.56 -5.09 -8.47
C GLY A 42 24.34 -6.03 -8.57
N HIS A 43 24.01 -6.48 -9.82
CA HIS A 43 22.96 -7.46 -10.11
C HIS A 43 23.04 -8.70 -9.19
N GLY A 44 24.25 -9.28 -9.00
CA GLY A 44 24.45 -10.41 -8.09
C GLY A 44 24.13 -10.12 -6.61
N THR A 45 24.12 -8.85 -6.20
CA THR A 45 23.71 -8.46 -4.84
C THR A 45 22.20 -8.57 -4.67
N VAL A 46 21.43 -8.18 -5.70
CA VAL A 46 19.98 -8.34 -5.73
C VAL A 46 19.60 -9.82 -5.71
N PHE A 47 20.19 -10.62 -6.59
CA PHE A 47 19.88 -12.06 -6.72
C PHE A 47 20.28 -12.90 -5.50
N ARG A 48 21.34 -12.53 -4.78
CA ARG A 48 21.67 -13.22 -3.50
C ARG A 48 20.59 -13.03 -2.45
N ARG A 49 19.89 -11.92 -2.47
CA ARG A 49 18.86 -11.59 -1.48
C ARG A 49 17.47 -12.04 -1.95
N PHE A 50 17.20 -11.89 -3.24
CA PHE A 50 15.95 -12.23 -3.91
C PHE A 50 16.25 -13.13 -5.11
N PRO A 51 16.21 -14.47 -4.93
CA PRO A 51 16.55 -15.44 -5.97
C PRO A 51 15.70 -15.30 -7.23
N THR A 52 14.48 -14.83 -7.10
CA THR A 52 13.58 -14.58 -8.23
C THR A 52 13.06 -13.13 -8.21
N LYS A 53 12.56 -12.68 -9.35
CA LYS A 53 11.89 -11.39 -9.46
C LYS A 53 10.62 -11.34 -8.59
N ASP A 54 9.92 -12.47 -8.49
CA ASP A 54 8.72 -12.60 -7.69
C ASP A 54 9.04 -12.45 -6.19
N ASP A 55 10.17 -12.99 -5.70
CA ASP A 55 10.60 -12.77 -4.33
C ASP A 55 10.80 -11.29 -4.00
N LEU A 56 11.36 -10.53 -4.95
CA LEU A 56 11.53 -9.09 -4.80
C LEU A 56 10.18 -8.36 -4.85
N MET A 57 9.28 -8.74 -5.77
CA MET A 57 7.92 -8.19 -5.83
C MET A 57 7.14 -8.44 -4.54
N TYR A 58 7.21 -9.67 -4.00
CA TYR A 58 6.58 -10.00 -2.72
C TYR A 58 7.10 -9.13 -1.58
N ALA A 59 8.41 -8.93 -1.50
CA ALA A 59 9.01 -8.09 -0.46
C ALA A 59 8.56 -6.62 -0.57
N VAL A 60 8.45 -6.09 -1.79
CA VAL A 60 7.94 -4.72 -2.02
C VAL A 60 6.47 -4.61 -1.65
N ILE A 61 5.64 -5.57 -2.04
CA ILE A 61 4.20 -5.59 -1.68
C ILE A 61 4.04 -5.70 -0.16
N GLU A 62 4.81 -6.55 0.50
CA GLU A 62 4.79 -6.71 1.96
C GLU A 62 5.15 -5.40 2.67
N ARG A 63 6.21 -4.70 2.21
CA ARG A 63 6.59 -3.38 2.72
C ARG A 63 5.46 -2.35 2.52
N HIS A 64 4.83 -2.33 1.36
CA HIS A 64 3.71 -1.43 1.07
C HIS A 64 2.50 -1.70 1.98
N VAL A 65 2.18 -2.98 2.24
CA VAL A 65 1.13 -3.36 3.20
C VAL A 65 1.51 -2.97 4.63
N ALA A 66 2.78 -3.11 5.01
CA ALA A 66 3.26 -2.67 6.33
C ALA A 66 3.10 -1.15 6.52
N GLN A 67 3.34 -0.34 5.48
CA GLN A 67 3.09 1.11 5.50
C GLN A 67 1.58 1.41 5.70
N MET A 68 0.70 0.68 5.00
CA MET A 68 -0.75 0.81 5.22
C MET A 68 -1.17 0.43 6.65
N CYS A 69 -0.57 -0.62 7.21
CA CYS A 69 -0.83 -1.01 8.60
C CYS A 69 -0.36 0.05 9.60
N ALA A 70 0.80 0.69 9.36
CA ALA A 70 1.29 1.77 10.20
C ALA A 70 0.33 2.98 10.18
N ILE A 71 -0.17 3.37 9.00
CA ILE A 71 -1.22 4.40 8.87
C ILE A 71 -2.47 4.00 9.66
N ALA A 72 -2.89 2.74 9.57
CA ALA A 72 -4.07 2.26 10.29
C ALA A 72 -3.87 2.26 11.81
N ASP A 73 -2.67 1.93 12.31
CA ASP A 73 -2.36 1.93 13.74
C ASP A 73 -2.36 3.37 14.29
N GLU A 74 -1.74 4.35 13.60
CA GLU A 74 -1.81 5.77 13.96
C GLU A 74 -3.26 6.26 14.09
N VAL A 75 -4.10 5.90 13.13
CA VAL A 75 -5.52 6.23 13.09
C VAL A 75 -6.29 5.59 14.24
N LEU A 76 -5.97 4.36 14.60
CA LEU A 76 -6.62 3.66 15.70
C LEU A 76 -6.27 4.25 17.08
N ASP A 77 -5.14 4.93 17.19
CA ASP A 77 -4.69 5.59 18.43
C ASP A 77 -5.30 7.01 18.59
N SER A 78 -6.00 7.53 17.59
CA SER A 78 -6.63 8.85 17.65
C SER A 78 -7.93 8.85 18.49
N ASP A 79 -8.20 9.97 19.16
CA ASP A 79 -9.40 10.18 19.97
C ASP A 79 -10.64 10.60 19.15
N ASP A 80 -10.48 11.03 17.90
CA ASP A 80 -11.56 11.42 16.99
C ASP A 80 -11.86 10.34 15.94
N PRO A 81 -12.75 9.38 16.23
CA PRO A 81 -13.02 8.27 15.32
C PRO A 81 -13.81 8.66 14.06
N GLY A 82 -14.39 9.84 14.00
CA GLY A 82 -15.19 10.31 12.87
C GLY A 82 -14.32 10.80 11.72
N GLU A 83 -13.54 11.84 11.97
CA GLU A 83 -12.64 12.43 10.94
C GLU A 83 -11.50 11.48 10.57
N VAL A 84 -11.02 10.69 11.54
CA VAL A 84 -9.92 9.76 11.36
C VAL A 84 -10.21 8.67 10.32
N PHE A 85 -11.47 8.24 10.17
CA PHE A 85 -11.86 7.30 9.12
C PHE A 85 -11.62 7.89 7.72
N PHE A 86 -12.02 9.15 7.50
CA PHE A 86 -11.84 9.79 6.20
C PHE A 86 -10.36 10.07 5.92
N ASP A 87 -9.60 10.52 6.92
CA ASP A 87 -8.14 10.67 6.82
C ASP A 87 -7.46 9.36 6.47
N PHE A 88 -7.81 8.26 7.13
CA PHE A 88 -7.30 6.94 6.83
C PHE A 88 -7.51 6.57 5.35
N VAL A 89 -8.73 6.73 4.85
CA VAL A 89 -9.04 6.37 3.46
C VAL A 89 -8.26 7.25 2.47
N TRP A 90 -8.13 8.56 2.75
CA TRP A 90 -7.35 9.47 1.93
C TRP A 90 -5.87 9.07 1.90
N ARG A 91 -5.25 8.83 3.04
CA ARG A 91 -3.83 8.45 3.17
C ARG A 91 -3.55 7.11 2.46
N ILE A 92 -4.43 6.12 2.62
CA ILE A 92 -4.31 4.83 1.91
C ILE A 92 -4.45 5.03 0.39
N ALA A 93 -5.36 5.89 -0.05
CA ALA A 93 -5.53 6.18 -1.46
C ALA A 93 -4.30 6.89 -2.05
N GLU A 94 -3.74 7.87 -1.37
CA GLU A 94 -2.53 8.58 -1.79
C GLU A 94 -1.33 7.63 -1.87
N LEU A 95 -1.15 6.76 -0.88
CA LEU A 95 -0.10 5.75 -0.89
C LEU A 95 -0.24 4.79 -2.08
N ASN A 96 -1.45 4.29 -2.38
CA ASN A 96 -1.68 3.43 -3.54
C ASN A 96 -1.45 4.17 -4.87
N MET A 97 -1.79 5.45 -4.95
CA MET A 97 -1.66 6.24 -6.17
C MET A 97 -0.25 6.80 -6.39
N SER A 98 0.62 6.77 -5.38
CA SER A 98 2.05 7.08 -5.54
C SER A 98 2.80 5.99 -6.29
N THR A 99 2.30 4.75 -6.26
CA THR A 99 2.92 3.56 -6.88
C THR A 99 1.89 2.74 -7.67
N PRO A 100 1.27 3.30 -8.73
CA PRO A 100 0.11 2.68 -9.40
C PRO A 100 0.44 1.31 -10.02
N GLY A 101 1.68 1.08 -10.47
CA GLY A 101 2.14 -0.21 -11.03
C GLY A 101 2.15 -1.36 -10.04
N LEU A 102 2.19 -1.09 -8.72
CA LEU A 102 2.14 -2.14 -7.71
C LEU A 102 0.82 -2.92 -7.73
N HIS A 103 -0.27 -2.34 -8.24
CA HIS A 103 -1.51 -3.08 -8.43
C HIS A 103 -1.31 -4.26 -9.39
N GLY A 104 -0.59 -4.06 -10.50
CA GLY A 104 -0.23 -5.13 -11.43
C GLY A 104 0.62 -6.22 -10.77
N CYS A 105 1.57 -5.82 -9.92
CA CYS A 105 2.39 -6.77 -9.15
C CYS A 105 1.54 -7.60 -8.18
N VAL A 106 0.57 -6.98 -7.49
CA VAL A 106 -0.36 -7.70 -6.61
C VAL A 106 -1.19 -8.73 -7.36
N VAL A 107 -1.67 -8.39 -8.57
CA VAL A 107 -2.41 -9.33 -9.43
C VAL A 107 -1.49 -10.47 -9.89
N HIS A 108 -0.27 -10.15 -10.32
CA HIS A 108 0.73 -11.13 -10.75
C HIS A 108 1.08 -12.12 -9.63
N CYS A 109 1.30 -11.64 -8.42
CA CYS A 109 1.61 -12.48 -7.25
C CYS A 109 0.41 -13.23 -6.65
N GLY A 110 -0.79 -13.06 -7.19
CA GLY A 110 -2.00 -13.74 -6.69
C GLY A 110 -2.54 -13.22 -5.35
N GLY A 111 -2.10 -12.06 -4.90
CA GLY A 111 -2.60 -11.44 -3.69
C GLY A 111 -1.60 -10.53 -2.97
N LYS A 112 -2.00 -10.01 -1.82
CA LYS A 112 -1.17 -9.18 -0.94
C LYS A 112 -0.71 -9.97 0.28
N PRO A 113 0.59 -10.25 0.44
CA PRO A 113 1.12 -10.74 1.71
C PRO A 113 0.73 -9.79 2.86
N GLY A 114 0.29 -10.33 3.99
CA GLY A 114 -0.11 -9.52 5.15
C GLY A 114 -1.47 -8.81 5.04
N ALA A 115 -2.24 -9.00 3.95
CA ALA A 115 -3.53 -8.33 3.74
C ALA A 115 -4.53 -8.55 4.88
N ALA A 116 -4.55 -9.75 5.48
CA ALA A 116 -5.45 -10.07 6.58
C ALA A 116 -5.26 -9.16 7.81
N GLU A 117 -4.03 -8.74 8.10
CA GLU A 117 -3.74 -7.82 9.21
C GLU A 117 -4.23 -6.40 8.91
N LEU A 118 -4.09 -5.94 7.66
CA LEU A 118 -4.66 -4.66 7.22
C LEU A 118 -6.20 -4.69 7.25
N GLU A 119 -6.80 -5.78 6.82
CA GLU A 119 -8.27 -5.96 6.83
C GLU A 119 -8.84 -5.87 8.25
N LYS A 120 -8.24 -6.55 9.21
CA LYS A 120 -8.65 -6.46 10.64
C LYS A 120 -8.60 -5.01 11.17
N ARG A 121 -7.56 -4.25 10.79
CA ARG A 121 -7.43 -2.84 11.19
C ARG A 121 -8.51 -1.98 10.53
N ALA A 122 -8.72 -2.16 9.23
CA ALA A 122 -9.77 -1.44 8.49
C ALA A 122 -11.17 -1.71 9.07
N ASP A 123 -11.48 -2.96 9.43
CA ASP A 123 -12.74 -3.34 10.07
C ASP A 123 -12.94 -2.62 11.42
N ARG A 124 -11.86 -2.50 12.22
CA ARG A 124 -11.90 -1.75 13.49
C ARG A 124 -12.12 -0.26 13.26
N ILE A 125 -11.46 0.34 12.26
CA ILE A 125 -11.60 1.76 11.91
C ILE A 125 -13.03 2.06 11.47
N VAL A 126 -13.58 1.28 10.53
CA VAL A 126 -14.97 1.41 10.08
C VAL A 126 -15.95 1.28 11.25
N SER A 127 -15.78 0.26 12.11
CA SER A 127 -16.65 0.04 13.27
C SER A 127 -16.59 1.20 14.29
N ARG A 128 -15.43 1.83 14.47
CA ARG A 128 -15.29 3.02 15.32
C ARG A 128 -16.03 4.23 14.74
N ALA A 129 -15.85 4.50 13.43
CA ALA A 129 -16.52 5.60 12.74
C ALA A 129 -18.05 5.45 12.72
N GLN A 130 -18.54 4.22 12.54
CA GLN A 130 -19.98 3.91 12.61
C GLN A 130 -20.56 4.11 14.02
N ARG A 131 -19.83 3.75 15.06
CA ARG A 131 -20.25 3.99 16.45
C ARG A 131 -20.29 5.49 16.79
N ALA A 132 -19.35 6.26 16.23
CA ALA A 132 -19.31 7.71 16.36
C ALA A 132 -20.39 8.43 15.52
N GLY A 133 -21.10 7.71 14.65
CA GLY A 133 -22.13 8.30 13.79
C GLY A 133 -21.57 9.06 12.58
N ALA A 134 -20.31 8.91 12.25
CA ALA A 134 -19.69 9.58 11.10
C ALA A 134 -19.87 8.79 9.79
N VAL A 135 -19.99 7.47 9.88
CA VAL A 135 -20.18 6.57 8.73
C VAL A 135 -21.49 5.81 8.90
N ARG A 136 -22.22 5.70 7.81
CA ARG A 136 -23.51 5.00 7.73
C ARG A 136 -23.37 3.53 8.15
N ARG A 137 -24.37 2.98 8.85
CA ARG A 137 -24.30 1.65 9.48
C ARG A 137 -24.67 0.50 8.57
N ASP A 138 -25.27 0.79 7.42
CA ASP A 138 -25.71 -0.20 6.44
C ASP A 138 -24.62 -0.67 5.47
N VAL A 139 -23.40 -0.09 5.56
CA VAL A 139 -22.22 -0.53 4.79
C VAL A 139 -21.28 -1.37 5.66
N LYS A 140 -20.65 -2.37 5.05
CA LYS A 140 -19.59 -3.18 5.66
C LYS A 140 -18.21 -2.63 5.29
N ALA A 141 -17.19 -2.97 6.07
CA ALA A 141 -15.81 -2.60 5.74
C ALA A 141 -15.38 -3.15 4.37
N GLU A 142 -15.89 -4.31 3.96
CA GLU A 142 -15.67 -4.87 2.63
C GLU A 142 -16.25 -3.97 1.53
N ASP A 143 -17.46 -3.43 1.71
CA ASP A 143 -18.08 -2.50 0.75
C ASP A 143 -17.21 -1.24 0.59
N VAL A 144 -16.72 -0.68 1.72
CA VAL A 144 -15.80 0.47 1.70
C VAL A 144 -14.55 0.15 0.90
N ARG A 145 -13.91 -1.00 1.13
CA ARG A 145 -12.71 -1.42 0.39
C ARG A 145 -12.97 -1.56 -1.12
N LEU A 146 -14.11 -2.15 -1.50
CA LEU A 146 -14.48 -2.31 -2.92
C LEU A 146 -14.78 -0.97 -3.59
N LEU A 147 -15.51 -0.08 -2.92
CA LEU A 147 -15.85 1.25 -3.43
C LEU A 147 -14.59 2.11 -3.60
N VAL A 148 -13.71 2.14 -2.59
CA VAL A 148 -12.43 2.87 -2.66
C VAL A 148 -11.55 2.32 -3.78
N ARG A 149 -11.40 0.99 -3.89
CA ARG A 149 -10.66 0.37 -4.99
C ARG A 149 -11.23 0.76 -6.34
N GLY A 150 -12.56 0.69 -6.50
CA GLY A 150 -13.23 1.10 -7.74
C GLY A 150 -12.96 2.57 -8.11
N ALA A 151 -12.99 3.46 -7.11
CA ALA A 151 -12.70 4.87 -7.32
C ALA A 151 -11.25 5.13 -7.77
N LEU A 152 -10.29 4.33 -7.30
CA LEU A 152 -8.88 4.48 -7.65
C LEU A 152 -8.53 3.83 -9.01
N THR A 153 -9.04 2.63 -9.26
CA THR A 153 -8.64 1.81 -10.42
C THR A 153 -9.29 2.28 -11.72
N ASN A 154 -10.54 2.76 -11.67
CA ASN A 154 -11.32 3.12 -12.86
C ASN A 154 -11.34 4.63 -13.13
N ALA A 155 -10.68 5.44 -12.32
CA ALA A 155 -10.63 6.87 -12.52
C ALA A 155 -9.72 7.22 -13.72
N PRO A 156 -10.15 8.13 -14.63
CA PRO A 156 -9.23 8.71 -15.58
C PRO A 156 -8.03 9.36 -14.88
N ALA A 157 -6.89 9.44 -15.58
CA ALA A 157 -5.66 10.00 -15.02
C ALA A 157 -5.91 11.34 -14.31
N GLY A 158 -5.50 11.43 -13.07
CA GLY A 158 -5.63 12.63 -12.22
C GLY A 158 -7.01 12.89 -11.62
N GLN A 159 -8.05 12.12 -11.95
CA GLN A 159 -9.42 12.34 -11.45
C GLN A 159 -9.79 11.47 -10.23
N TRP A 160 -8.93 10.59 -9.79
CA TRP A 160 -9.20 9.68 -8.68
C TRP A 160 -9.61 10.41 -7.38
N ARG A 161 -9.01 11.57 -7.10
CA ARG A 161 -9.38 12.38 -5.92
C ARG A 161 -10.84 12.78 -5.93
N ARG A 162 -11.35 13.22 -7.08
CA ARG A 162 -12.77 13.59 -7.24
C ARG A 162 -13.68 12.38 -7.06
N HIS A 163 -13.33 11.24 -7.66
CA HIS A 163 -14.12 10.02 -7.53
C HIS A 163 -14.14 9.51 -6.09
N LEU A 164 -12.99 9.54 -5.44
CA LEU A 164 -12.88 9.16 -4.03
C LEU A 164 -13.70 10.09 -3.13
N ALA A 165 -13.66 11.40 -3.36
CA ALA A 165 -14.48 12.36 -2.62
C ALA A 165 -15.99 12.02 -2.71
N VAL A 166 -16.51 11.74 -3.90
CA VAL A 166 -17.91 11.35 -4.10
C VAL A 166 -18.24 10.05 -3.34
N VAL A 167 -17.33 9.06 -3.35
CA VAL A 167 -17.52 7.83 -2.58
C VAL A 167 -17.55 8.13 -1.08
N LEU A 168 -16.62 8.94 -0.58
CA LEU A 168 -16.55 9.28 0.84
C LEU A 168 -17.76 10.09 1.30
N ASP A 169 -18.27 11.01 0.47
CA ASP A 169 -19.50 11.75 0.78
C ASP A 169 -20.70 10.80 0.87
N GLY A 170 -20.78 9.79 0.00
CA GLY A 170 -21.82 8.76 0.05
C GLY A 170 -21.74 7.83 1.26
N LEU A 171 -20.60 7.80 1.97
CA LEU A 171 -20.41 7.01 3.19
C LEU A 171 -20.75 7.79 4.47
N ARG A 172 -20.87 9.11 4.40
CA ARG A 172 -21.28 9.96 5.54
C ARG A 172 -22.71 9.66 5.97
N THR A 173 -22.99 9.91 7.25
CA THR A 173 -24.35 9.78 7.84
C THR A 173 -25.18 11.00 7.57
#